data_753c592d3642c75ceb6715a3bd76119e
#
_entry.id   753c592d3642c75ceb6715a3bd76119e
#
_cell.length_a   1.000
_cell.length_b   1.000
_cell.length_c   1.000
_cell.angle_alpha   90.00
_cell.angle_beta   90.00
_cell.angle_gamma   90.00
#
_symmetry.space_group_name_H-M   'P 1'
#
loop_
_entity.id
_entity.type
_entity.pdbx_description
1 polymer ?
#
loop_
_entity_poly.entity_id
_entity_poly.type
_entity_poly.pdbx_seq_one_letter_code
_entity_poly.pdbx_strand_id
1 'polypeptide(L)' 'MATKRKVEDEEVRYITEVPTGEFIRSIAPRTGRVMQRVYVLDGYDRSQRKYVAHAFDDINQEIYLASNRKVLVGFTF' A
#
# COMPACT_ATOMS: atom_id res chain seq x y z
N MET A 1 13.89 8.73 15.36
CA MET A 1 13.81 8.32 13.96
C MET A 1 12.61 7.38 13.76
N ALA A 2 11.83 7.68 12.78
CA ALA A 2 10.68 6.80 12.48
C ALA A 2 11.17 5.56 11.74
N THR A 3 10.85 4.40 12.26
CA THR A 3 11.12 3.15 11.58
C THR A 3 9.79 2.55 11.14
N LYS A 4 9.83 1.89 10.01
CA LYS A 4 8.66 1.13 9.57
C LYS A 4 8.51 -0.04 10.53
N ARG A 5 7.34 -0.16 11.10
CA ARG A 5 7.05 -1.26 12.00
C ARG A 5 6.04 -2.21 11.39
N LYS A 6 6.07 -3.44 11.83
CA LYS A 6 5.09 -4.42 11.40
C LYS A 6 3.72 -4.01 11.92
N VAL A 7 2.73 -4.07 11.06
CA VAL A 7 1.36 -3.72 11.40
C VAL A 7 0.63 -5.00 11.83
N GLU A 8 0.00 -4.96 13.00
CA GLU A 8 -0.74 -6.11 13.53
C GLU A 8 -2.24 -5.91 13.47
N ASP A 9 -2.69 -4.65 13.56
CA ASP A 9 -4.11 -4.31 13.55
C ASP A 9 -4.44 -3.48 12.33
N GLU A 10 -5.69 -3.57 11.90
CA GLU A 10 -6.16 -2.78 10.78
C GLU A 10 -6.03 -1.29 11.07
N GLU A 11 -5.34 -0.57 10.19
CA GLU A 11 -5.17 0.87 10.34
C GLU A 11 -4.85 1.51 9.01
N VAL A 12 -5.06 2.82 8.95
CA VAL A 12 -4.74 3.64 7.78
C VAL A 12 -3.36 4.24 7.98
N ARG A 13 -2.50 4.10 6.97
CA ARG A 13 -1.16 4.66 7.00
C ARG A 13 -0.80 5.28 5.66
N TYR A 14 0.13 6.22 5.69
CA TYR A 14 0.75 6.68 4.45
C TYR A 14 1.59 5.56 3.86
N ILE A 15 1.60 5.48 2.53
CA ILE A 15 2.36 4.43 1.83
C ILE A 15 3.85 4.45 2.22
N THR A 16 4.39 5.62 2.54
CA THR A 16 5.79 5.77 2.94
C THR A 16 6.11 5.07 4.25
N GLU A 17 5.11 4.77 5.06
CA GLU A 17 5.28 4.15 6.36
C GLU A 17 5.10 2.64 6.34
N VAL A 18 4.79 2.08 5.17
CA VAL A 18 4.46 0.67 5.04
C VAL A 18 5.69 -0.12 4.63
N PRO A 19 6.02 -1.22 5.33
CA PRO A 19 7.14 -2.07 4.94
C PRO A 19 6.87 -2.77 3.63
N THR A 20 7.92 -2.98 2.84
CA THR A 20 7.85 -3.78 1.63
C THR A 20 7.39 -5.20 1.98
N GLY A 21 6.52 -5.75 1.15
CA GLY A 21 5.97 -7.08 1.37
C GLY A 21 4.67 -7.10 2.15
N GLU A 22 4.24 -5.94 2.67
CA GLU A 22 3.00 -5.86 3.42
C GLU A 22 1.80 -5.85 2.49
N PHE A 23 0.70 -6.46 2.94
CA PHE A 23 -0.56 -6.42 2.20
C PHE A 23 -1.24 -5.08 2.42
N ILE A 24 -1.76 -4.51 1.34
CA ILE A 24 -2.40 -3.19 1.39
C ILE A 24 -3.69 -3.19 0.59
N ARG A 25 -4.61 -2.29 0.97
CA ARG A 25 -5.75 -1.90 0.14
C ARG A 25 -5.64 -0.41 -0.09
N SER A 26 -5.80 0.02 -1.33
CA SER A 26 -5.69 1.45 -1.63
C SER A 26 -6.92 2.21 -1.12
N ILE A 27 -6.71 3.50 -0.87
CA ILE A 27 -7.79 4.39 -0.44
C ILE A 27 -7.93 5.47 -1.49
N ALA A 28 -9.14 5.62 -2.01
CA ALA A 28 -9.42 6.62 -3.03
C ALA A 28 -9.19 8.02 -2.43
N PRO A 29 -8.32 8.85 -3.05
CA PRO A 29 -7.93 10.13 -2.42
C PRO A 29 -9.07 11.14 -2.36
N ARG A 30 -10.06 11.04 -3.24
CA ARG A 30 -11.16 11.99 -3.30
C ARG A 30 -12.27 11.68 -2.31
N THR A 31 -12.54 10.39 -2.09
CA THR A 31 -13.69 9.96 -1.28
C THR A 31 -13.29 9.34 0.05
N GLY A 32 -12.03 8.93 0.18
CA GLY A 32 -11.58 8.20 1.36
C GLY A 32 -12.05 6.75 1.38
N ARG A 33 -12.64 6.28 0.29
CA ARG A 33 -13.17 4.94 0.22
C ARG A 33 -12.05 3.91 0.10
N VAL A 34 -12.12 2.86 0.90
CA VAL A 34 -11.17 1.76 0.84
C VAL A 34 -11.56 0.84 -0.31
N MET A 35 -10.61 0.61 -1.21
CA MET A 35 -10.82 -0.31 -2.31
C MET A 35 -10.73 -1.75 -1.83
N GLN A 36 -11.45 -2.64 -2.49
CA GLN A 36 -11.57 -4.02 -2.02
C GLN A 36 -10.38 -4.89 -2.38
N ARG A 37 -9.73 -4.58 -3.49
CA ARG A 37 -8.66 -5.43 -3.97
C ARG A 37 -7.43 -5.34 -3.09
N VAL A 38 -6.83 -6.49 -2.80
CA VAL A 38 -5.63 -6.58 -1.97
C VAL A 38 -4.39 -6.57 -2.87
N TYR A 39 -3.42 -5.75 -2.48
CA TYR A 39 -2.14 -5.66 -3.18
C TYR A 39 -1.01 -5.95 -2.21
N VAL A 40 0.15 -6.30 -2.76
CA VAL A 40 1.37 -6.50 -1.99
C VAL A 40 2.34 -5.39 -2.39
N LEU A 41 2.86 -4.67 -1.41
CA LEU A 41 3.78 -3.58 -1.68
C LEU A 41 5.14 -4.12 -2.12
N ASP A 42 5.56 -3.76 -3.33
CA ASP A 42 6.84 -4.21 -3.88
C ASP A 42 8.00 -3.30 -3.49
N GLY A 43 7.75 -2.00 -3.44
CA GLY A 43 8.77 -1.05 -3.08
C GLY A 43 8.59 0.28 -3.79
N TYR A 44 9.65 1.09 -3.77
CA TYR A 44 9.63 2.42 -4.37
C TYR A 44 10.39 2.38 -5.71
N ASP A 45 9.73 2.84 -6.76
CA ASP A 45 10.34 2.95 -8.10
C ASP A 45 10.85 4.37 -8.29
N ARG A 46 12.16 4.52 -8.32
CA ARG A 46 12.78 5.83 -8.44
C ARG A 46 12.53 6.50 -9.79
N SER A 47 12.45 5.71 -10.84
CA SER A 47 12.23 6.25 -12.19
C SER A 47 10.84 6.85 -12.32
N GLN A 48 9.86 6.23 -11.68
CA GLN A 48 8.47 6.69 -11.68
C GLN A 48 8.19 7.66 -10.54
N ARG A 49 9.04 7.67 -9.51
CA ARG A 49 8.83 8.40 -8.27
C ARG A 49 7.52 8.01 -7.60
N LYS A 50 7.23 6.72 -7.63
CA LYS A 50 6.01 6.16 -7.05
C LYS A 50 6.30 4.83 -6.40
N TYR A 51 5.43 4.46 -5.48
CA TYR A 51 5.46 3.13 -4.90
C TYR A 51 4.73 2.17 -5.81
N VAL A 52 5.25 0.96 -5.92
CA VAL A 52 4.73 -0.08 -6.80
C VAL A 52 4.17 -1.20 -5.94
N ALA A 53 2.99 -1.65 -6.28
CA ALA A 53 2.37 -2.81 -5.64
C ALA A 53 1.72 -3.66 -6.71
N HIS A 54 1.65 -4.96 -6.48
CA HIS A 54 0.97 -5.87 -7.40
C HIS A 54 -0.20 -6.53 -6.69
N ALA A 55 -1.22 -6.92 -7.46
CA ALA A 55 -2.38 -7.58 -6.89
C ALA A 55 -1.96 -8.90 -6.25
N PHE A 56 -2.53 -9.19 -5.09
CA PHE A 56 -2.24 -10.40 -4.35
C PHE A 56 -2.43 -11.67 -5.18
N ASP A 57 -3.45 -11.68 -6.02
CA ASP A 57 -3.82 -12.86 -6.82
C ASP A 57 -3.33 -12.79 -8.27
N ASP A 58 -2.62 -11.73 -8.67
CA ASP A 58 -2.16 -11.57 -10.04
C ASP A 58 -0.97 -10.63 -10.09
N ILE A 59 0.23 -11.20 -10.18
CA ILE A 59 1.47 -10.43 -10.18
C ILE A 59 1.59 -9.48 -11.38
N ASN A 60 0.82 -9.73 -12.44
CA ASN A 60 0.85 -8.88 -13.62
C ASN A 60 -0.02 -7.63 -13.47
N GLN A 61 -0.80 -7.54 -12.42
CA GLN A 61 -1.64 -6.38 -12.14
C GLN A 61 -0.94 -5.46 -11.17
N GLU A 62 -0.20 -4.49 -11.70
CA GLU A 62 0.52 -3.53 -10.88
C GLU A 62 -0.22 -2.22 -10.77
N ILE A 63 -0.06 -1.57 -9.62
CA ILE A 63 -0.52 -0.20 -9.44
C ILE A 63 0.64 0.65 -8.93
N TYR A 64 0.54 1.95 -9.19
CA TYR A 64 1.53 2.92 -8.76
C TYR A 64 0.88 3.93 -7.83
N LEU A 65 1.52 4.20 -6.71
CA LEU A 65 0.97 5.06 -5.65
C LEU A 65 1.95 6.18 -5.33
N ALA A 66 1.46 7.40 -5.38
CA ALA A 66 2.28 8.57 -5.01
C ALA A 66 2.58 8.51 -3.51
N SER A 67 3.68 9.18 -3.11
CA SER A 67 4.14 9.14 -1.71
C SER A 67 3.12 9.69 -0.71
N ASN A 68 2.20 10.53 -1.14
CA ASN A 68 1.19 11.11 -0.26
C ASN A 68 -0.09 10.27 -0.18
N ARG A 69 -0.10 9.10 -0.79
CA ARG A 69 -1.28 8.22 -0.76
C ARG A 69 -1.38 7.48 0.57
N LYS A 70 -2.59 7.27 1.01
CA LYS A 70 -2.89 6.47 2.19
C LYS A 70 -3.39 5.10 1.77
N VAL A 71 -3.11 4.11 2.60
CA VAL A 71 -3.55 2.73 2.37
C VAL A 71 -4.01 2.12 3.67
N LEU A 72 -4.84 1.09 3.55
CA LEU A 72 -5.27 0.29 4.70
C LEU A 72 -4.34 -0.91 4.83
N VAL A 73 -3.88 -1.16 6.05
CA VAL A 73 -2.98 -2.28 6.35
C VAL A 73 -3.48 -3.01 7.60
N GLY A 74 -2.91 -4.20 7.85
CA GLY A 74 -3.25 -4.95 9.06
C GLY A 74 -4.59 -5.66 9.01
N PHE A 75 -5.22 -5.71 7.87
CA PHE A 75 -6.52 -6.37 7.71
C PHE A 75 -6.36 -7.88 7.49
N THR A 76 -7.45 -8.58 7.71
CA THR A 76 -7.53 -10.03 7.44
C THR A 76 -8.36 -10.26 6.17
N PHE A 77 -7.94 -11.25 5.39
CA PHE A 77 -8.66 -11.60 4.18
C PHE A 77 -8.52 -13.09 3.82
#